data_08cdb51bdda6ee704adec90466601151
#
_entry.id   08cdb51bdda6ee704adec90466601151
#
_cell.length_a   1.000
_cell.length_b   1.000
_cell.length_c   1.000
_cell.angle_alpha   90.00
_cell.angle_beta   90.00
_cell.angle_gamma   90.00
#
_symmetry.space_group_name_H-M   'P 1'
#
loop_
_entity.id
_entity.type
_entity.pdbx_description
1 polymer ?
#
loop_
_entity_poly.entity_id
_entity_poly.type
_entity_poly.pdbx_seq_one_letter_code
_entity_poly.pdbx_strand_id
1 'polypeptide(L)'
;MPGVPESFIFRNKAAAPAMIEFSVTGWSAWAPGLPLAQDWLAWAQGEATAPVGEGAPPLADVPPVMRRRIDRLGRMAISATDDCDISPAREQIPLVFVSRHGDVAGSVELLRALGQAEPLSPTAFSLSVHNAVAALYSIVRKRHGNYLALAAGTASVENACVEAAALLADGAPEVLLVCYDGPLPEVYADFADEPAHPYAWCWRLAAPDQPGERLSLCWEADAPAAAPDPVLQHGLAVHRFLLKGDAALDVAVEDQRWRWRRHG
;
A
#
# COMPACT_ATOMS: atom_id res chain seq x y z
N MET A 1 49.50 -24.02 -12.99
CA MET A 1 48.34 -23.26 -12.49
C MET A 1 47.98 -23.81 -11.17
N PRO A 2 48.19 -23.12 -10.03
CA PRO A 2 47.75 -23.62 -8.72
C PRO A 2 46.25 -23.50 -8.62
N GLY A 3 45.59 -24.61 -8.20
CA GLY A 3 44.14 -24.69 -8.04
C GLY A 3 43.63 -23.77 -6.93
N VAL A 4 42.48 -23.17 -7.19
CA VAL A 4 41.76 -22.35 -6.20
C VAL A 4 41.32 -23.28 -5.07
N PRO A 5 41.57 -22.97 -3.77
CA PRO A 5 41.16 -23.83 -2.68
C PRO A 5 39.62 -23.85 -2.54
N GLU A 6 39.07 -25.06 -2.40
CA GLU A 6 37.63 -25.36 -2.24
C GLU A 6 36.99 -24.77 -0.96
N SER A 7 37.71 -23.96 -0.18
CA SER A 7 37.25 -23.45 1.12
C SER A 7 36.41 -22.17 1.09
N PHE A 8 35.99 -21.68 -0.07
CA PHE A 8 35.11 -20.49 -0.22
C PHE A 8 33.69 -20.80 -0.68
N ILE A 9 33.25 -22.05 -0.59
CA ILE A 9 31.83 -22.34 -0.71
C ILE A 9 31.22 -22.05 0.67
N PHE A 10 30.71 -20.84 0.86
CA PHE A 10 29.77 -20.55 1.93
C PHE A 10 28.58 -21.49 1.74
N ARG A 11 28.58 -22.63 2.42
CA ARG A 11 27.36 -23.40 2.64
C ARG A 11 26.46 -22.49 3.48
N ASN A 12 25.56 -21.78 2.80
CA ASN A 12 24.51 -21.03 3.45
C ASN A 12 23.68 -22.08 4.22
N LYS A 13 23.92 -22.17 5.53
CA LYS A 13 23.05 -22.88 6.45
C LYS A 13 21.72 -22.17 6.26
N ALA A 14 20.69 -22.86 5.76
CA ALA A 14 19.39 -22.26 5.50
C ALA A 14 19.02 -21.41 6.73
N ALA A 15 19.15 -20.11 6.60
CA ALA A 15 18.70 -19.20 7.64
C ALA A 15 17.20 -19.47 7.82
N ALA A 16 16.73 -19.48 9.07
CA ALA A 16 15.30 -19.51 9.30
C ALA A 16 14.66 -18.39 8.46
N PRO A 17 13.50 -18.64 7.84
CA PRO A 17 12.85 -17.61 7.01
C PRO A 17 12.69 -16.35 7.84
N ALA A 18 13.00 -15.20 7.24
CA ALA A 18 12.76 -13.93 7.87
C ALA A 18 11.26 -13.78 8.13
N MET A 19 10.88 -13.37 9.33
CA MET A 19 9.48 -13.30 9.75
C MET A 19 9.25 -12.06 10.60
N ILE A 20 8.13 -11.40 10.34
CA ILE A 20 7.60 -10.32 11.18
C ILE A 20 6.22 -10.72 11.71
N GLU A 21 5.85 -10.16 12.86
CA GLU A 21 4.52 -10.29 13.45
C GLU A 21 4.00 -8.92 13.88
N PHE A 22 2.69 -8.72 13.75
CA PHE A 22 1.99 -7.51 14.18
C PHE A 22 0.50 -7.81 14.37
N SER A 23 -0.20 -6.90 15.05
CA SER A 23 -1.66 -6.93 15.16
C SER A 23 -2.28 -5.82 14.31
N VAL A 24 -3.30 -6.14 13.53
CA VAL A 24 -4.16 -5.15 12.85
C VAL A 24 -5.29 -4.79 13.83
N THR A 25 -5.21 -3.59 14.42
CA THR A 25 -6.14 -3.12 15.45
C THR A 25 -7.34 -2.36 14.87
N GLY A 26 -7.29 -2.05 13.59
CA GLY A 26 -8.34 -1.39 12.84
C GLY A 26 -8.01 -1.26 11.37
N TRP A 27 -9.04 -1.05 10.57
CA TRP A 27 -8.90 -0.82 9.14
C TRP A 27 -9.99 0.11 8.64
N SER A 28 -9.73 0.73 7.52
CA SER A 28 -10.70 1.47 6.71
C SER A 28 -10.34 1.36 5.24
N ALA A 29 -11.29 1.62 4.37
CA ALA A 29 -11.04 1.57 2.95
C ALA A 29 -12.07 2.40 2.18
N TRP A 30 -11.69 2.87 1.01
CA TRP A 30 -12.56 3.58 0.09
C TRP A 30 -12.26 3.20 -1.35
N ALA A 31 -13.28 2.90 -2.10
CA ALA A 31 -13.20 2.73 -3.56
C ALA A 31 -14.52 3.12 -4.23
N PRO A 32 -14.53 3.43 -5.53
CA PRO A 32 -15.79 3.63 -6.25
C PRO A 32 -16.70 2.39 -6.15
N GLY A 33 -17.94 2.61 -5.73
CA GLY A 33 -18.88 1.51 -5.48
C GLY A 33 -18.76 0.84 -4.11
N LEU A 34 -17.69 1.11 -3.34
CA LEU A 34 -17.46 0.58 -1.99
C LEU A 34 -17.09 1.72 -1.02
N PRO A 35 -18.01 2.69 -0.76
CA PRO A 35 -17.68 3.83 0.10
C PRO A 35 -17.75 3.53 1.60
N LEU A 36 -18.38 2.43 2.02
CA LEU A 36 -18.63 2.10 3.41
C LEU A 36 -17.95 0.78 3.81
N ALA A 37 -17.58 0.64 5.08
CA ALA A 37 -16.97 -0.58 5.60
C ALA A 37 -17.80 -1.86 5.32
N GLN A 38 -19.13 -1.78 5.42
CA GLN A 38 -20.02 -2.89 5.11
C GLN A 38 -19.94 -3.35 3.64
N ASP A 39 -19.70 -2.41 2.71
CA ASP A 39 -19.56 -2.74 1.30
C ASP A 39 -18.29 -3.56 1.05
N TRP A 40 -17.22 -3.21 1.75
CA TRP A 40 -15.94 -3.93 1.72
C TRP A 40 -16.06 -5.33 2.32
N LEU A 41 -16.81 -5.50 3.40
CA LEU A 41 -17.08 -6.81 3.99
C LEU A 41 -17.89 -7.68 3.03
N ALA A 42 -18.94 -7.14 2.40
CA ALA A 42 -19.74 -7.84 1.38
C ALA A 42 -18.88 -8.21 0.16
N TRP A 43 -18.04 -7.28 -0.31
CA TRP A 43 -17.11 -7.56 -1.40
C TRP A 43 -16.12 -8.68 -1.04
N ALA A 44 -15.55 -8.68 0.16
CA ALA A 44 -14.61 -9.71 0.59
C ALA A 44 -15.25 -11.11 0.57
N GLN A 45 -16.53 -11.23 0.91
CA GLN A 45 -17.30 -12.46 0.87
C GLN A 45 -17.76 -12.85 -0.54
N GLY A 46 -17.53 -12.02 -1.55
CA GLY A 46 -17.97 -12.26 -2.93
C GLY A 46 -19.42 -11.87 -3.21
N GLU A 47 -20.04 -11.10 -2.31
CA GLU A 47 -21.42 -10.60 -2.43
C GLU A 47 -21.53 -9.30 -3.22
N ALA A 48 -20.38 -8.63 -3.45
CA ALA A 48 -20.26 -7.41 -4.25
C ALA A 48 -19.12 -7.52 -5.28
N THR A 49 -19.21 -6.72 -6.34
CA THR A 49 -18.21 -6.69 -7.41
C THR A 49 -16.95 -5.94 -7.00
N ALA A 50 -15.84 -6.19 -7.72
CA ALA A 50 -14.60 -5.43 -7.55
C ALA A 50 -14.83 -3.92 -7.78
N PRO A 51 -14.00 -3.05 -7.17
CA PRO A 51 -14.12 -1.61 -7.32
C PRO A 51 -14.03 -1.16 -8.78
N VAL A 52 -15.04 -0.45 -9.25
CA VAL A 52 -15.08 0.11 -10.62
C VAL A 52 -15.71 1.49 -10.60
N GLY A 53 -15.35 2.34 -11.57
CA GLY A 53 -15.97 3.66 -11.78
C GLY A 53 -15.04 4.84 -11.52
N GLU A 54 -15.59 6.05 -11.68
CA GLU A 54 -14.85 7.33 -11.65
C GLU A 54 -15.03 8.12 -10.33
N GLY A 55 -15.73 7.60 -9.34
CA GLY A 55 -15.99 8.27 -8.07
C GLY A 55 -14.72 8.58 -7.27
N ALA A 56 -14.80 9.61 -6.43
CA ALA A 56 -13.78 9.95 -5.43
C ALA A 56 -14.45 10.56 -4.18
N PRO A 57 -13.86 10.41 -2.99
CA PRO A 57 -14.36 11.05 -1.78
C PRO A 57 -14.42 12.58 -1.94
N PRO A 58 -15.46 13.23 -1.41
CA PRO A 58 -15.64 14.69 -1.58
C PRO A 58 -14.63 15.50 -0.77
N LEU A 59 -14.07 14.97 0.33
CA LEU A 59 -13.21 15.68 1.29
C LEU A 59 -13.76 17.07 1.60
N ALA A 60 -15.05 17.14 2.02
CA ALA A 60 -15.79 18.39 2.16
C ALA A 60 -15.20 19.34 3.22
N ASP A 61 -14.50 18.79 4.19
CA ASP A 61 -13.80 19.48 5.29
C ASP A 61 -12.44 20.08 4.85
N VAL A 62 -11.90 19.66 3.69
CA VAL A 62 -10.65 20.21 3.14
C VAL A 62 -10.94 21.52 2.39
N PRO A 63 -10.21 22.62 2.68
CA PRO A 63 -10.40 23.90 1.97
C PRO A 63 -10.36 23.74 0.44
N PRO A 64 -11.24 24.39 -0.31
CA PRO A 64 -11.38 24.22 -1.76
C PRO A 64 -10.07 24.39 -2.55
N VAL A 65 -9.20 25.31 -2.13
CA VAL A 65 -7.90 25.56 -2.77
C VAL A 65 -6.97 24.35 -2.61
N MET A 66 -6.95 23.72 -1.44
CA MET A 66 -6.16 22.53 -1.19
C MET A 66 -6.77 21.30 -1.86
N ARG A 67 -8.09 21.14 -1.74
CA ARG A 67 -8.83 20.03 -2.34
C ARG A 67 -8.64 19.90 -3.86
N ARG A 68 -8.48 21.02 -4.57
CA ARG A 68 -8.18 21.02 -6.01
C ARG A 68 -6.78 20.51 -6.37
N ARG A 69 -5.87 20.48 -5.40
CA ARG A 69 -4.51 19.94 -5.58
C ARG A 69 -4.42 18.44 -5.32
N ILE A 70 -5.47 17.87 -4.73
CA ILE A 70 -5.54 16.44 -4.39
C ILE A 70 -6.24 15.74 -5.55
N ASP A 71 -5.49 14.89 -6.23
CA ASP A 71 -5.99 14.04 -7.30
C ASP A 71 -6.96 12.99 -6.77
N ARG A 72 -7.47 12.15 -7.65
CA ARG A 72 -8.42 11.09 -7.30
C ARG A 72 -7.85 10.07 -6.32
N LEU A 73 -6.64 9.57 -6.60
CA LEU A 73 -5.97 8.58 -5.74
C LEU A 73 -5.68 9.17 -4.36
N GLY A 74 -5.17 10.39 -4.32
CA GLY A 74 -4.93 11.11 -3.08
C GLY A 74 -6.20 11.32 -2.25
N ARG A 75 -7.35 11.59 -2.88
CA ARG A 75 -8.62 11.71 -2.16
C ARG A 75 -9.04 10.39 -1.53
N MET A 76 -8.89 9.27 -2.24
CA MET A 76 -9.19 7.94 -1.69
C MET A 76 -8.26 7.60 -0.53
N ALA A 77 -6.95 7.81 -0.71
CA ALA A 77 -5.96 7.54 0.34
C ALA A 77 -6.20 8.40 1.60
N ILE A 78 -6.48 9.71 1.43
CA ILE A 78 -6.79 10.61 2.55
C ILE A 78 -8.05 10.16 3.28
N SER A 79 -9.12 9.82 2.56
CA SER A 79 -10.37 9.35 3.18
C SER A 79 -10.15 8.07 3.99
N ALA A 80 -9.46 7.08 3.40
CA ALA A 80 -9.15 5.84 4.10
C ALA A 80 -8.25 6.09 5.33
N THR A 81 -7.29 7.01 5.24
CA THR A 81 -6.41 7.34 6.37
C THR A 81 -7.19 8.02 7.49
N ASP A 82 -8.07 8.97 7.18
CA ASP A 82 -8.86 9.73 8.15
C ASP A 82 -9.67 8.81 9.08
N ASP A 83 -10.30 7.79 8.51
CA ASP A 83 -11.13 6.85 9.26
C ASP A 83 -10.30 5.93 10.18
N CYS A 84 -9.01 5.76 9.91
CA CYS A 84 -8.06 5.04 10.74
C CYS A 84 -7.32 5.94 11.75
N ASP A 85 -7.11 7.23 11.44
CA ASP A 85 -6.29 8.16 12.24
C ASP A 85 -7.06 8.75 13.43
N ILE A 86 -7.62 7.88 14.26
CA ILE A 86 -8.47 8.21 15.41
C ILE A 86 -7.75 8.14 16.76
N SER A 87 -6.47 7.79 16.78
CA SER A 87 -5.69 7.64 18.01
C SER A 87 -5.45 9.01 18.68
N PRO A 88 -5.59 9.12 20.02
CA PRO A 88 -5.18 10.33 20.75
C PRO A 88 -3.66 10.60 20.64
N ALA A 89 -2.86 9.56 20.40
CA ALA A 89 -1.40 9.66 20.21
C ALA A 89 -0.98 9.92 18.76
N ARG A 90 -1.90 10.36 17.91
CA ARG A 90 -1.73 10.47 16.44
C ARG A 90 -0.41 11.14 16.01
N GLU A 91 0.08 12.15 16.73
CA GLU A 91 1.34 12.83 16.37
C GLU A 91 2.59 11.97 16.57
N GLN A 92 2.49 10.89 17.33
CA GLN A 92 3.58 9.93 17.57
C GLN A 92 3.47 8.69 16.66
N ILE A 93 2.38 8.57 15.89
CA ILE A 93 2.13 7.45 15.01
C ILE A 93 2.70 7.77 13.63
N PRO A 94 3.74 7.07 13.18
CA PRO A 94 4.25 7.23 11.82
C PRO A 94 3.24 6.69 10.80
N LEU A 95 3.31 7.24 9.58
CA LEU A 95 2.49 6.89 8.44
C LEU A 95 3.37 6.23 7.38
N VAL A 96 2.96 5.08 6.86
CA VAL A 96 3.60 4.42 5.71
C VAL A 96 2.61 4.42 4.56
N PHE A 97 2.83 5.31 3.59
CA PHE A 97 2.06 5.34 2.35
C PHE A 97 2.71 4.44 1.33
N VAL A 98 1.95 3.53 0.76
CA VAL A 98 2.43 2.58 -0.23
C VAL A 98 1.55 2.59 -1.47
N SER A 99 2.18 2.73 -2.62
CA SER A 99 1.56 2.63 -3.94
C SER A 99 2.58 2.05 -4.90
N ARG A 100 2.15 1.13 -5.74
CA ARG A 100 3.03 0.53 -6.74
C ARG A 100 3.50 1.55 -7.76
N HIS A 101 2.59 2.41 -8.23
CA HIS A 101 2.82 3.32 -9.33
C HIS A 101 2.70 4.81 -8.97
N GLY A 102 2.00 5.15 -7.89
CA GLY A 102 1.70 6.53 -7.53
C GLY A 102 0.81 7.22 -8.57
N ASP A 103 0.91 8.56 -8.68
CA ASP A 103 0.20 9.36 -9.69
C ASP A 103 0.95 9.36 -11.03
N VAL A 104 0.90 8.24 -11.75
CA VAL A 104 1.45 8.14 -13.11
C VAL A 104 0.67 9.02 -14.09
N ALA A 105 -0.64 9.20 -13.89
CA ALA A 105 -1.46 10.02 -14.77
C ALA A 105 -0.99 11.49 -14.79
N GLY A 106 -0.76 12.09 -13.63
CA GLY A 106 -0.19 13.43 -13.52
C GLY A 106 1.19 13.54 -14.14
N SER A 107 2.04 12.52 -13.97
CA SER A 107 3.36 12.47 -14.60
C SER A 107 3.27 12.43 -16.14
N VAL A 108 2.33 11.67 -16.71
CA VAL A 108 2.09 11.61 -18.15
C VAL A 108 1.62 12.95 -18.70
N GLU A 109 0.74 13.65 -18.01
CA GLU A 109 0.29 14.98 -18.45
C GLU A 109 1.45 15.99 -18.50
N LEU A 110 2.34 15.96 -17.52
CA LEU A 110 3.55 16.79 -17.53
C LEU A 110 4.49 16.45 -18.69
N LEU A 111 4.69 15.15 -18.98
CA LEU A 111 5.49 14.71 -20.11
C LEU A 111 4.88 15.10 -21.45
N ARG A 112 3.56 15.06 -21.59
CA ARG A 112 2.84 15.53 -22.80
C ARG A 112 3.03 17.04 -23.00
N ALA A 113 2.82 17.84 -21.95
CA ALA A 113 3.04 19.28 -22.00
C ALA A 113 4.50 19.61 -22.40
N LEU A 114 5.48 18.89 -21.82
CA LEU A 114 6.88 19.04 -22.18
C LEU A 114 7.15 18.70 -23.66
N GLY A 115 6.57 17.61 -24.15
CA GLY A 115 6.71 17.17 -25.55
C GLY A 115 6.07 18.13 -26.54
N GLN A 116 5.07 18.92 -26.13
CA GLN A 116 4.39 19.94 -26.90
C GLN A 116 5.00 21.35 -26.74
N ALA A 117 6.10 21.45 -25.99
CA ALA A 117 6.73 22.72 -25.63
C ALA A 117 5.78 23.70 -24.91
N GLU A 118 4.80 23.17 -24.17
CA GLU A 118 3.88 23.97 -23.36
C GLU A 118 4.50 24.35 -22.01
N PRO A 119 4.08 25.45 -21.37
CA PRO A 119 4.54 25.84 -20.06
C PRO A 119 4.14 24.80 -18.99
N LEU A 120 5.11 24.28 -18.26
CA LEU A 120 4.83 23.36 -17.17
C LEU A 120 4.28 24.11 -15.94
N SER A 121 3.26 23.52 -15.31
CA SER A 121 2.73 24.01 -14.04
C SER A 121 3.70 23.64 -12.89
N PRO A 122 4.30 24.62 -12.16
CA PRO A 122 5.14 24.33 -11.01
C PRO A 122 4.41 23.53 -9.92
N THR A 123 3.12 23.79 -9.74
CA THR A 123 2.28 23.04 -8.78
C THR A 123 2.10 21.60 -9.22
N ALA A 124 1.76 21.34 -10.49
CA ALA A 124 1.62 19.96 -10.98
C ALA A 124 2.97 19.21 -10.87
N PHE A 125 4.08 19.86 -11.25
CA PHE A 125 5.40 19.27 -11.10
C PHE A 125 5.74 18.93 -9.64
N SER A 126 5.47 19.81 -8.68
CA SER A 126 5.73 19.54 -7.26
C SER A 126 4.84 18.43 -6.67
N LEU A 127 3.73 18.10 -7.31
CA LEU A 127 2.81 17.04 -6.90
C LEU A 127 3.00 15.73 -7.66
N SER A 128 3.90 15.67 -8.65
CA SER A 128 4.16 14.44 -9.42
C SER A 128 5.15 13.47 -8.75
N VAL A 129 5.60 13.79 -7.53
CA VAL A 129 6.50 12.93 -6.76
C VAL A 129 5.72 11.86 -6.01
N HIS A 130 6.32 10.68 -5.81
CA HIS A 130 5.65 9.53 -5.20
C HIS A 130 5.12 9.80 -3.78
N ASN A 131 5.77 10.67 -3.01
CA ASN A 131 5.34 11.05 -1.67
C ASN A 131 4.31 12.19 -1.62
N ALA A 132 3.79 12.66 -2.75
CA ALA A 132 2.88 13.81 -2.81
C ALA A 132 1.60 13.58 -1.98
N VAL A 133 1.01 12.38 -2.04
CA VAL A 133 -0.21 12.05 -1.28
C VAL A 133 0.04 12.13 0.22
N ALA A 134 1.15 11.55 0.71
CA ALA A 134 1.55 11.62 2.11
C ALA A 134 1.80 13.07 2.57
N ALA A 135 2.49 13.86 1.74
CA ALA A 135 2.73 15.28 2.01
C ALA A 135 1.42 16.09 2.07
N LEU A 136 0.50 15.87 1.13
CA LEU A 136 -0.80 16.51 1.13
C LEU A 136 -1.63 16.12 2.36
N TYR A 137 -1.63 14.84 2.76
CA TYR A 137 -2.26 14.39 4.00
C TYR A 137 -1.70 15.14 5.21
N SER A 138 -0.38 15.17 5.37
CA SER A 138 0.31 15.91 6.44
C SER A 138 -0.14 17.38 6.50
N ILE A 139 -0.19 18.06 5.36
CA ILE A 139 -0.59 19.47 5.27
C ILE A 139 -2.07 19.66 5.65
N VAL A 140 -2.99 18.90 5.03
CA VAL A 140 -4.43 19.13 5.23
C VAL A 140 -4.92 18.68 6.60
N ARG A 141 -4.24 17.70 7.22
CA ARG A 141 -4.56 17.22 8.57
C ARG A 141 -3.67 17.80 9.66
N LYS A 142 -2.71 18.68 9.27
CA LYS A 142 -1.74 19.30 10.20
C LYS A 142 -0.99 18.25 11.02
N ARG A 143 -0.61 17.17 10.36
CA ARG A 143 0.20 16.09 10.94
C ARG A 143 1.67 16.47 10.82
N HIS A 144 2.38 16.47 11.93
CA HIS A 144 3.82 16.81 12.00
C HIS A 144 4.69 15.58 12.28
N GLY A 145 4.07 14.42 12.51
CA GLY A 145 4.77 13.16 12.70
C GLY A 145 5.46 12.66 11.41
N ASN A 146 6.28 11.64 11.57
CA ASN A 146 7.01 11.03 10.45
C ASN A 146 6.06 10.35 9.45
N TYR A 147 6.36 10.49 8.17
CA TYR A 147 5.74 9.67 7.13
C TYR A 147 6.78 9.18 6.13
N LEU A 148 6.51 8.04 5.56
CA LEU A 148 7.26 7.39 4.49
C LEU A 148 6.37 7.20 3.28
N ALA A 149 6.96 7.18 2.08
CA ALA A 149 6.30 6.77 0.86
C ALA A 149 7.15 5.69 0.19
N LEU A 150 6.54 4.54 -0.08
CA LEU A 150 7.22 3.32 -0.50
C LEU A 150 6.59 2.77 -1.79
N ALA A 151 7.44 2.25 -2.66
CA ALA A 151 7.09 1.42 -3.80
C ALA A 151 8.09 0.27 -3.91
N ALA A 152 7.62 -0.95 -4.08
CA ALA A 152 8.44 -2.16 -4.20
C ALA A 152 7.81 -3.17 -5.18
N GLY A 153 7.39 -2.68 -6.36
CA GLY A 153 6.75 -3.51 -7.36
C GLY A 153 5.46 -4.17 -6.85
N THR A 154 5.21 -5.39 -7.24
CA THR A 154 4.02 -6.15 -6.81
C THR A 154 4.04 -6.46 -5.31
N ALA A 155 5.22 -6.64 -4.69
CA ALA A 155 5.37 -6.87 -3.24
C ALA A 155 5.34 -5.58 -2.39
N SER A 156 4.76 -4.50 -2.90
CA SER A 156 4.73 -3.20 -2.19
C SER A 156 4.07 -3.29 -0.81
N VAL A 157 2.99 -4.05 -0.66
CA VAL A 157 2.29 -4.20 0.64
C VAL A 157 3.15 -4.95 1.65
N GLU A 158 3.78 -6.05 1.24
CA GLU A 158 4.65 -6.86 2.10
C GLU A 158 5.83 -6.04 2.60
N ASN A 159 6.51 -5.33 1.69
CA ASN A 159 7.62 -4.46 2.06
C ASN A 159 7.18 -3.32 2.98
N ALA A 160 5.98 -2.76 2.78
CA ALA A 160 5.44 -1.76 3.68
C ALA A 160 5.11 -2.33 5.07
N CYS A 161 4.67 -3.60 5.16
CA CYS A 161 4.50 -4.30 6.44
C CYS A 161 5.85 -4.54 7.15
N VAL A 162 6.91 -4.86 6.39
CA VAL A 162 8.28 -4.99 6.96
C VAL A 162 8.74 -3.67 7.56
N GLU A 163 8.55 -2.56 6.82
CA GLU A 163 8.87 -1.22 7.31
C GLU A 163 8.05 -0.84 8.54
N ALA A 164 6.73 -1.11 8.51
CA ALA A 164 5.86 -0.84 9.65
C ALA A 164 6.26 -1.65 10.89
N ALA A 165 6.62 -2.93 10.72
CA ALA A 165 7.11 -3.77 11.82
C ALA A 165 8.45 -3.25 12.39
N ALA A 166 9.34 -2.72 11.55
CA ALA A 166 10.58 -2.09 12.00
C ALA A 166 10.28 -0.83 12.84
N LEU A 167 9.35 0.04 12.39
CA LEU A 167 8.93 1.21 13.16
C LEU A 167 8.31 0.84 14.52
N LEU A 168 7.50 -0.24 14.58
CA LEU A 168 6.95 -0.75 15.83
C LEU A 168 8.07 -1.27 16.76
N ALA A 169 9.07 -1.98 16.20
CA ALA A 169 10.23 -2.46 16.95
C ALA A 169 11.10 -1.31 17.48
N ASP A 170 11.17 -0.19 16.77
CA ASP A 170 11.83 1.04 17.18
C ASP A 170 11.03 1.85 18.22
N GLY A 171 9.86 1.36 18.64
CA GLY A 171 9.08 1.94 19.74
C GLY A 171 7.91 2.82 19.30
N ALA A 172 7.52 2.83 18.02
CA ALA A 172 6.27 3.45 17.62
C ALA A 172 5.09 2.74 18.31
N PRO A 173 4.13 3.47 18.91
CA PRO A 173 2.99 2.83 19.59
C PRO A 173 2.06 2.11 18.60
N GLU A 174 1.89 2.68 17.45
CA GLU A 174 1.11 2.17 16.31
C GLU A 174 1.76 2.67 15.02
N VAL A 175 1.39 2.09 13.88
CA VAL A 175 1.75 2.56 12.53
C VAL A 175 0.49 2.56 11.68
N LEU A 176 0.23 3.63 10.92
CA LEU A 176 -0.80 3.62 9.88
C LEU A 176 -0.15 3.25 8.54
N LEU A 177 -0.56 2.12 7.98
CA LEU A 177 -0.14 1.65 6.67
C LEU A 177 -1.26 1.93 5.67
N VAL A 178 -1.00 2.79 4.70
CA VAL A 178 -1.96 3.27 3.71
C VAL A 178 -1.56 2.78 2.34
N CYS A 179 -2.34 1.87 1.77
CA CYS A 179 -2.13 1.36 0.41
C CYS A 179 -3.16 1.96 -0.54
N TYR A 180 -2.71 2.43 -1.68
CA TYR A 180 -3.58 2.99 -2.70
C TYR A 180 -2.99 2.79 -4.09
N ASP A 181 -3.83 2.42 -5.04
CA ASP A 181 -3.44 2.30 -6.44
C ASP A 181 -4.65 2.54 -7.37
N GLY A 182 -4.38 2.64 -8.64
CA GLY A 182 -5.38 2.82 -9.68
C GLY A 182 -4.89 2.39 -11.05
N PRO A 183 -5.75 2.48 -12.06
CA PRO A 183 -5.41 2.13 -13.42
C PRO A 183 -4.22 2.94 -13.95
N LEU A 184 -3.32 2.27 -14.65
CA LEU A 184 -2.29 2.95 -15.43
C LEU A 184 -2.92 3.70 -16.61
N PRO A 185 -2.37 4.86 -17.02
CA PRO A 185 -2.74 5.51 -18.27
C PRO A 185 -2.51 4.60 -19.48
N GLU A 186 -3.33 4.74 -20.51
CA GLU A 186 -3.27 3.90 -21.73
C GLU A 186 -1.86 3.82 -22.35
N VAL A 187 -1.08 4.89 -22.29
CA VAL A 187 0.31 4.92 -22.80
C VAL A 187 1.23 3.93 -22.06
N TYR A 188 0.84 3.45 -20.88
CA TYR A 188 1.54 2.44 -20.10
C TYR A 188 0.79 1.11 -20.01
N ALA A 189 -0.20 0.86 -20.88
CA ALA A 189 -1.00 -0.37 -20.86
C ALA A 189 -0.13 -1.64 -20.99
N ASP A 190 0.97 -1.58 -21.73
CA ASP A 190 1.91 -2.70 -21.89
C ASP A 190 2.64 -3.09 -20.60
N PHE A 191 2.61 -2.23 -19.58
CA PHE A 191 3.18 -2.49 -18.26
C PHE A 191 2.13 -2.91 -17.22
N ALA A 192 0.86 -3.00 -17.62
CA ALA A 192 -0.22 -3.47 -16.76
C ALA A 192 -0.18 -5.01 -16.68
N ASP A 193 0.32 -5.53 -15.59
CA ASP A 193 0.46 -6.97 -15.32
C ASP A 193 -0.56 -7.48 -14.27
N GLU A 194 -1.42 -6.60 -13.77
CA GLU A 194 -2.52 -6.87 -12.83
C GLU A 194 -3.82 -6.21 -13.30
N PRO A 195 -4.99 -6.73 -12.86
CA PRO A 195 -6.26 -6.03 -13.04
C PRO A 195 -6.22 -4.63 -12.44
N ALA A 196 -6.83 -3.66 -13.10
CA ALA A 196 -6.72 -2.25 -12.73
C ALA A 196 -7.98 -1.75 -12.03
N HIS A 197 -7.95 -1.69 -10.70
CA HIS A 197 -9.02 -1.15 -9.88
C HIS A 197 -8.53 0.07 -9.09
N PRO A 198 -9.29 1.16 -9.03
CA PRO A 198 -8.97 2.28 -8.16
C PRO A 198 -9.41 1.98 -6.72
N TYR A 199 -8.51 2.06 -5.78
CA TYR A 199 -8.80 1.81 -4.37
C TYR A 199 -7.81 2.52 -3.44
N ALA A 200 -8.21 2.66 -2.17
CA ALA A 200 -7.31 2.90 -1.07
C ALA A 200 -7.83 2.17 0.17
N TRP A 201 -6.91 1.67 0.98
CA TRP A 201 -7.19 1.16 2.30
C TRP A 201 -6.10 1.56 3.28
N CYS A 202 -6.46 1.61 4.55
CA CYS A 202 -5.56 1.88 5.65
C CYS A 202 -5.69 0.79 6.71
N TRP A 203 -4.56 0.30 7.21
CA TRP A 203 -4.48 -0.55 8.39
C TRP A 203 -3.81 0.19 9.51
N ARG A 204 -4.35 0.06 10.72
CA ARG A 204 -3.69 0.47 11.95
C ARG A 204 -2.99 -0.75 12.53
N LEU A 205 -1.67 -0.69 12.56
CA LEU A 205 -0.79 -1.77 12.99
C LEU A 205 -0.24 -1.45 14.37
N ALA A 206 -0.13 -2.47 15.21
CA ALA A 206 0.44 -2.40 16.54
C ALA A 206 1.31 -3.64 16.83
N ALA A 207 2.00 -3.65 17.96
CA ALA A 207 2.77 -4.79 18.41
C ALA A 207 1.89 -6.07 18.49
N PRO A 208 2.43 -7.27 18.26
CA PRO A 208 1.65 -8.50 18.10
C PRO A 208 0.90 -8.95 19.35
N ASP A 209 1.21 -8.39 20.52
CA ASP A 209 0.54 -8.62 21.80
C ASP A 209 -0.66 -7.68 22.04
N GLN A 210 -0.88 -6.71 21.16
CA GLN A 210 -2.02 -5.80 21.25
C GLN A 210 -3.31 -6.44 20.72
N PRO A 211 -4.48 -6.06 21.27
CA PRO A 211 -5.77 -6.56 20.78
C PRO A 211 -5.98 -6.25 19.29
N GLY A 212 -6.41 -7.24 18.53
CA GLY A 212 -6.65 -7.11 17.09
C GLY A 212 -6.43 -8.42 16.35
N GLU A 213 -6.40 -8.35 15.04
CA GLU A 213 -6.11 -9.50 14.17
C GLU A 213 -4.60 -9.72 14.10
N ARG A 214 -4.08 -10.71 14.84
CA ARG A 214 -2.65 -11.02 14.82
C ARG A 214 -2.28 -11.73 13.54
N LEU A 215 -1.33 -11.15 12.82
CA LEU A 215 -0.80 -11.69 11.58
C LEU A 215 0.72 -11.89 11.69
N SER A 216 1.22 -12.91 10.98
CA SER A 216 2.64 -13.02 10.68
C SER A 216 2.85 -13.03 9.17
N LEU A 217 3.98 -12.49 8.76
CA LEU A 217 4.45 -12.45 7.39
C LEU A 217 5.87 -12.99 7.37
N CYS A 218 6.11 -14.04 6.60
CA CYS A 218 7.44 -14.55 6.34
C CYS A 218 7.71 -14.63 4.84
N TRP A 219 8.99 -14.61 4.49
CA TRP A 219 9.40 -14.71 3.10
C TRP A 219 10.66 -15.55 2.94
N GLU A 220 10.78 -16.14 1.77
CA GLU A 220 11.92 -16.92 1.34
C GLU A 220 12.23 -16.62 -0.13
N ALA A 221 13.53 -16.63 -0.46
CA ALA A 221 14.01 -16.54 -1.84
C ALA A 221 13.87 -17.89 -2.55
N ASP A 222 13.98 -17.89 -3.88
CA ASP A 222 14.04 -19.08 -4.75
C ASP A 222 12.76 -19.95 -4.74
N ALA A 223 11.60 -19.36 -4.52
CA ALA A 223 10.36 -20.08 -4.66
C ALA A 223 9.84 -20.00 -6.12
N PRO A 224 9.36 -21.13 -6.70
CA PRO A 224 8.70 -21.05 -7.99
C PRO A 224 7.52 -20.10 -7.90
N ALA A 225 7.47 -19.13 -8.83
CA ALA A 225 6.40 -18.15 -8.87
C ALA A 225 5.04 -18.86 -9.01
N ALA A 226 4.12 -18.60 -8.10
CA ALA A 226 2.71 -18.84 -8.38
C ALA A 226 2.25 -17.71 -9.31
N ALA A 227 1.40 -18.02 -10.27
CA ALA A 227 0.81 -16.96 -11.08
C ALA A 227 0.06 -15.97 -10.19
N PRO A 228 0.17 -14.64 -10.41
CA PRO A 228 -0.65 -13.66 -9.72
C PRO A 228 -2.14 -13.97 -9.94
N ASP A 229 -2.98 -13.54 -8.99
CA ASP A 229 -4.44 -13.67 -9.17
C ASP A 229 -4.85 -12.92 -10.45
N PRO A 230 -5.40 -13.60 -11.46
CA PRO A 230 -5.75 -12.95 -12.73
C PRO A 230 -6.96 -12.02 -12.60
N VAL A 231 -7.62 -12.00 -11.44
CA VAL A 231 -8.89 -11.29 -11.22
C VAL A 231 -8.71 -10.10 -10.28
N LEU A 232 -7.68 -10.10 -9.42
CA LEU A 232 -7.57 -9.12 -8.35
C LEU A 232 -6.16 -8.57 -8.23
N GLN A 233 -6.02 -7.25 -8.14
CA GLN A 233 -4.76 -6.59 -7.79
C GLN A 233 -4.22 -7.10 -6.47
N HIS A 234 -2.91 -7.25 -6.38
CA HIS A 234 -2.25 -7.81 -5.20
C HIS A 234 -2.59 -7.07 -3.91
N GLY A 235 -2.57 -5.74 -3.90
CA GLY A 235 -2.94 -4.96 -2.73
C GLY A 235 -4.39 -5.16 -2.27
N LEU A 236 -5.32 -5.41 -3.20
CA LEU A 236 -6.70 -5.80 -2.89
C LEU A 236 -6.78 -7.24 -2.39
N ALA A 237 -5.98 -8.17 -2.93
CA ALA A 237 -5.95 -9.56 -2.47
C ALA A 237 -5.50 -9.66 -1.01
N VAL A 238 -4.48 -8.89 -0.62
CA VAL A 238 -4.01 -8.82 0.78
C VAL A 238 -5.08 -8.21 1.69
N HIS A 239 -5.74 -7.14 1.26
CA HIS A 239 -6.83 -6.55 2.06
C HIS A 239 -8.02 -7.50 2.19
N ARG A 240 -8.39 -8.21 1.11
CA ARG A 240 -9.44 -9.23 1.12
C ARG A 240 -9.13 -10.38 2.08
N PHE A 241 -7.86 -10.84 2.11
CA PHE A 241 -7.40 -11.84 3.09
C PHE A 241 -7.71 -11.41 4.53
N LEU A 242 -7.40 -10.15 4.88
CA LEU A 242 -7.75 -9.63 6.20
C LEU A 242 -9.25 -9.67 6.46
N LEU A 243 -10.05 -9.10 5.56
CA LEU A 243 -11.50 -8.92 5.73
C LEU A 243 -12.27 -10.25 5.75
N LYS A 244 -11.82 -11.21 4.95
CA LYS A 244 -12.47 -12.51 4.85
C LYS A 244 -12.22 -13.41 6.05
N GLY A 245 -11.18 -13.12 6.83
CA GLY A 245 -10.79 -13.95 7.97
C GLY A 245 -10.08 -15.23 7.55
N ASP A 246 -9.51 -15.29 6.36
CA ASP A 246 -8.77 -16.46 5.88
C ASP A 246 -7.56 -16.77 6.81
N ALA A 247 -7.26 -18.05 7.01
CA ALA A 247 -6.17 -18.47 7.89
C ALA A 247 -4.78 -18.22 7.28
N ALA A 248 -4.69 -18.23 5.95
CA ALA A 248 -3.43 -18.10 5.22
C ALA A 248 -3.64 -17.46 3.85
N LEU A 249 -2.60 -16.73 3.39
CA LEU A 249 -2.44 -16.29 2.01
C LEU A 249 -0.98 -16.50 1.63
N ASP A 250 -0.73 -17.28 0.58
CA ASP A 250 0.61 -17.49 0.03
C ASP A 250 0.69 -16.81 -1.34
N VAL A 251 1.67 -15.94 -1.52
CA VAL A 251 1.87 -15.16 -2.74
C VAL A 251 3.31 -15.34 -3.21
N ALA A 252 3.48 -15.58 -4.49
CA ALA A 252 4.79 -15.53 -5.11
C ALA A 252 4.89 -14.27 -5.97
N VAL A 253 5.90 -13.47 -5.71
CA VAL A 253 6.17 -12.23 -6.40
C VAL A 253 7.64 -12.23 -6.79
N GLU A 254 7.92 -12.10 -8.07
CA GLU A 254 9.28 -12.18 -8.59
C GLU A 254 9.97 -13.48 -8.14
N ASP A 255 11.11 -13.37 -7.46
CA ASP A 255 11.88 -14.51 -6.95
C ASP A 255 11.60 -14.81 -5.47
N GLN A 256 10.53 -14.24 -4.90
CA GLN A 256 10.21 -14.39 -3.49
C GLN A 256 8.82 -15.00 -3.29
N ARG A 257 8.71 -15.83 -2.28
CA ARG A 257 7.43 -16.30 -1.76
C ARG A 257 7.15 -15.64 -0.44
N TRP A 258 6.00 -14.94 -0.37
CA TRP A 258 5.47 -14.31 0.83
C TRP A 258 4.35 -15.16 1.39
N ARG A 259 4.38 -15.39 2.72
CA ARG A 259 3.39 -16.21 3.42
C ARG A 259 2.79 -15.43 4.57
N TRP A 260 1.53 -15.14 4.41
CA TRP A 260 0.70 -14.54 5.43
C TRP A 260 0.05 -15.63 6.27
N ARG A 261 0.02 -15.48 7.59
CA ARG A 261 -0.67 -16.39 8.50
C ARG A 261 -1.41 -15.59 9.56
N ARG A 262 -2.64 -16.01 9.84
CA ARG A 262 -3.47 -15.46 10.92
C ARG A 262 -3.29 -16.33 12.15
N HIS A 263 -3.16 -15.68 13.31
CA HIS A 263 -3.05 -16.33 14.60
C HIS A 263 -4.31 -16.02 15.41
N GLY A 264 -4.98 -17.07 15.93
CA GLY A 264 -6.15 -16.97 16.81
C GLY A 264 -5.79 -16.61 18.23
#